data_5020a353405dc8ae5b7182f0f3eeddd6
#
_entry.id   5020a353405dc8ae5b7182f0f3eeddd6
#
_cell.length_a   1.000
_cell.length_b   1.000
_cell.length_c   1.000
_cell.angle_alpha   90.00
_cell.angle_beta   90.00
_cell.angle_gamma   90.00
#
_symmetry.space_group_name_H-M   'P 1'
#
loop_
_entity.id
_entity.type
_entity.pdbx_description
1 polymer ?
#
loop_
_entity_poly.entity_id
_entity_poly.type
_entity_poly.pdbx_seq_one_letter_code
_entity_poly.pdbx_strand_id
1 'polypeptide(L)'
;MFIEQPPWFFRAIYPDAIFRMDPDEKAVYLTFDDGPIPEVTPWVLELLDKHNIKATFFMVGDNIRKHPDVFRMVVERGHRIGNHTFNHIRGFEYLSSNYLANTDKANEMMKTDLFRPPHGHMRWMQYMTLKRHYKIIMWDLVTRDYSCLLYTSPSPRDRTRS
;
A
#
# COMPACT_ATOMS: atom_id res chain seq x y z
N MET A 1 16.06 13.60 4.04
CA MET A 1 14.90 12.70 4.02
C MET A 1 13.68 13.56 4.37
N PHE A 2 12.80 13.82 3.42
CA PHE A 2 11.57 14.55 3.68
C PHE A 2 10.51 13.54 4.14
N ILE A 3 10.08 13.67 5.39
CA ILE A 3 8.98 12.89 5.95
C ILE A 3 7.75 13.79 5.88
N GLU A 4 6.70 13.35 5.19
CA GLU A 4 5.44 14.08 5.11
C GLU A 4 4.36 13.42 5.94
N GLN A 5 3.67 14.28 6.69
CA GLN A 5 2.43 13.88 7.36
C GLN A 5 1.23 14.36 6.53
N PRO A 6 0.17 13.56 6.44
CA PRO A 6 -1.09 14.04 5.86
C PRO A 6 -1.58 15.28 6.62
N PRO A 7 -2.05 16.32 5.91
CA PRO A 7 -2.66 17.46 6.56
C PRO A 7 -3.79 17.03 7.50
N TRP A 8 -3.94 17.70 8.63
CA TRP A 8 -4.91 17.35 9.67
C TRP A 8 -6.36 17.22 9.14
N PHE A 9 -6.75 18.00 8.13
CA PHE A 9 -8.09 17.96 7.54
C PHE A 9 -8.39 16.65 6.79
N PHE A 10 -7.38 15.88 6.35
CA PHE A 10 -7.59 14.55 5.77
C PHE A 10 -8.25 13.59 6.75
N ARG A 11 -7.91 13.71 8.03
CA ARG A 11 -8.55 12.92 9.10
C ARG A 11 -10.01 13.29 9.28
N ALA A 12 -10.36 14.57 9.05
CA ALA A 12 -11.76 15.01 9.11
C ALA A 12 -12.58 14.53 7.90
N ILE A 13 -11.95 14.38 6.72
CA ILE A 13 -12.62 13.86 5.51
C ILE A 13 -12.91 12.36 5.63
N TYR A 14 -12.02 11.59 6.26
CA TYR A 14 -12.14 10.13 6.39
C TYR A 14 -12.06 9.72 7.87
N PRO A 15 -13.11 9.99 8.68
CA PRO A 15 -13.04 9.88 10.14
C PRO A 15 -12.81 8.46 10.66
N ASP A 16 -13.26 7.43 9.92
CA ASP A 16 -13.07 6.03 10.32
C ASP A 16 -11.83 5.38 9.65
N ALA A 17 -11.06 6.15 8.87
CA ALA A 17 -9.81 5.67 8.31
C ALA A 17 -8.70 5.70 9.36
N ILE A 18 -7.87 4.67 9.35
CA ILE A 18 -6.77 4.52 10.30
C ILE A 18 -5.53 5.21 9.72
N PHE A 19 -5.15 6.35 10.32
CA PHE A 19 -3.94 7.09 9.97
C PHE A 19 -2.78 6.76 10.90
N ARG A 20 -3.10 6.41 12.14
CA ARG A 20 -2.14 6.09 13.19
C ARG A 20 -2.72 5.01 14.08
N MET A 21 -1.88 4.10 14.51
CA MET A 21 -2.22 3.12 15.54
C MET A 21 -2.14 3.75 16.93
N ASP A 22 -2.42 2.97 17.97
CA ASP A 22 -2.41 3.44 19.34
C ASP A 22 -1.06 4.10 19.68
N PRO A 23 -1.04 5.36 20.12
CA PRO A 23 0.20 6.07 20.46
C PRO A 23 0.92 5.49 21.67
N ASP A 24 0.22 4.76 22.53
CA ASP A 24 0.82 4.11 23.70
C ASP A 24 1.58 2.83 23.32
N GLU A 25 1.31 2.29 22.14
CA GLU A 25 2.07 1.18 21.58
C GLU A 25 3.37 1.70 20.96
N LYS A 26 4.51 1.34 21.54
CA LYS A 26 5.84 1.69 21.01
C LYS A 26 6.21 0.84 19.80
N ALA A 27 5.41 0.93 18.76
CA ALA A 27 5.56 0.15 17.52
C ALA A 27 5.53 1.03 16.29
N VAL A 28 6.24 0.60 15.24
CA VAL A 28 6.19 1.17 13.89
C VAL A 28 5.61 0.14 12.94
N TYR A 29 4.55 0.50 12.23
CA TYR A 29 3.89 -0.34 11.25
C TYR A 29 4.39 0.02 9.85
N LEU A 30 5.23 -0.84 9.30
CA LEU A 30 5.76 -0.66 7.94
C LEU A 30 4.71 -1.08 6.91
N THR A 31 4.51 -0.21 5.91
CA THR A 31 3.62 -0.51 4.78
C THR A 31 4.31 -0.19 3.47
N PHE A 32 4.04 -1.01 2.45
CA PHE A 32 4.55 -0.86 1.10
C PHE A 32 3.38 -0.86 0.13
N ASP A 33 3.37 0.09 -0.80
CA ASP A 33 2.32 0.25 -1.79
C ASP A 33 2.81 -0.19 -3.19
N ASP A 34 1.89 -0.33 -4.15
CA ASP A 34 2.12 -0.54 -5.59
C ASP A 34 2.68 -1.91 -6.01
N GLY A 35 3.07 -2.78 -5.07
CA GLY A 35 3.56 -4.12 -5.39
C GLY A 35 2.51 -5.07 -6.00
N PRO A 36 2.90 -6.30 -6.31
CA PRO A 36 4.25 -6.83 -6.33
C PRO A 36 5.07 -6.34 -7.53
N ILE A 37 6.36 -6.05 -7.32
CA ILE A 37 7.30 -5.61 -8.35
C ILE A 37 8.50 -6.57 -8.33
N PRO A 38 8.76 -7.33 -9.41
CA PRO A 38 9.79 -8.37 -9.43
C PRO A 38 11.20 -7.90 -9.07
N GLU A 39 11.55 -6.68 -9.46
CA GLU A 39 12.88 -6.12 -9.24
C GLU A 39 13.09 -5.63 -7.80
N VAL A 40 11.99 -5.31 -7.08
CA VAL A 40 12.05 -4.64 -5.77
C VAL A 40 11.52 -5.52 -4.65
N THR A 41 10.34 -6.14 -4.86
CA THR A 41 9.64 -6.85 -3.80
C THR A 41 10.48 -7.98 -3.18
N PRO A 42 11.17 -8.85 -3.94
CA PRO A 42 12.00 -9.90 -3.35
C PRO A 42 13.13 -9.36 -2.47
N TRP A 43 13.78 -8.28 -2.90
CA TRP A 43 14.83 -7.62 -2.11
C TRP A 43 14.30 -7.04 -0.80
N VAL A 44 13.11 -6.40 -0.83
CA VAL A 44 12.45 -5.90 0.38
C VAL A 44 12.13 -7.05 1.34
N LEU A 45 11.64 -8.17 0.81
CA LEU A 45 11.32 -9.35 1.62
C LEU A 45 12.57 -9.94 2.31
N GLU A 46 13.68 -10.03 1.59
CA GLU A 46 14.96 -10.49 2.17
C GLU A 46 15.45 -9.57 3.29
N LEU A 47 15.28 -8.24 3.10
CA LEU A 47 15.65 -7.27 4.13
C LEU A 47 14.76 -7.41 5.38
N LEU A 48 13.46 -7.58 5.19
CA LEU A 48 12.50 -7.76 6.29
C LEU A 48 12.79 -9.07 7.06
N ASP A 49 13.06 -10.16 6.34
CA ASP A 49 13.41 -11.45 6.95
C ASP A 49 14.72 -11.36 7.76
N LYS A 50 15.72 -10.69 7.23
CA LYS A 50 17.00 -10.47 7.92
C LYS A 50 16.83 -9.79 9.28
N HIS A 51 15.82 -8.93 9.41
CA HIS A 51 15.51 -8.20 10.64
C HIS A 51 14.35 -8.80 11.43
N ASN A 52 13.80 -9.93 10.99
CA ASN A 52 12.61 -10.57 11.58
C ASN A 52 11.42 -9.59 11.70
N ILE A 53 11.20 -8.78 10.66
CA ILE A 53 10.13 -7.76 10.61
C ILE A 53 9.01 -8.25 9.70
N LYS A 54 7.77 -8.10 10.15
CA LYS A 54 6.58 -8.27 9.30
C LYS A 54 6.02 -6.91 8.92
N ALA A 55 5.51 -6.83 7.69
CA ALA A 55 4.97 -5.60 7.11
C ALA A 55 3.61 -5.85 6.44
N THR A 56 2.95 -4.77 6.04
CA THR A 56 1.72 -4.83 5.24
C THR A 56 2.03 -4.33 3.82
N PHE A 57 1.62 -5.10 2.82
CA PHE A 57 1.78 -4.76 1.40
C PHE A 57 0.42 -4.45 0.79
N PHE A 58 0.18 -3.20 0.40
CA PHE A 58 -1.00 -2.80 -0.36
C PHE A 58 -0.72 -2.99 -1.85
N MET A 59 -1.30 -4.02 -2.42
CA MET A 59 -0.94 -4.50 -3.75
C MET A 59 -1.97 -4.13 -4.81
N VAL A 60 -1.47 -3.88 -6.00
CA VAL A 60 -2.24 -3.62 -7.21
C VAL A 60 -2.61 -4.95 -7.88
N GLY A 61 -3.90 -5.19 -8.13
CA GLY A 61 -4.39 -6.47 -8.65
C GLY A 61 -3.79 -6.84 -10.00
N ASP A 62 -3.57 -5.87 -10.90
CA ASP A 62 -2.94 -6.12 -12.20
C ASP A 62 -1.47 -6.58 -12.06
N ASN A 63 -0.76 -6.07 -11.05
CA ASN A 63 0.59 -6.51 -10.74
C ASN A 63 0.60 -7.95 -10.18
N ILE A 64 -0.38 -8.31 -9.35
CA ILE A 64 -0.54 -9.70 -8.89
C ILE A 64 -0.82 -10.63 -10.08
N ARG A 65 -1.70 -10.23 -10.99
CA ARG A 65 -2.01 -10.99 -12.20
C ARG A 65 -0.76 -11.25 -13.06
N LYS A 66 0.11 -10.24 -13.17
CA LYS A 66 1.36 -10.31 -13.95
C LYS A 66 2.47 -11.10 -13.24
N HIS A 67 2.53 -11.01 -11.92
CA HIS A 67 3.62 -11.55 -11.09
C HIS A 67 3.07 -12.37 -9.90
N PRO A 68 2.31 -13.46 -10.17
CA PRO A 68 1.67 -14.26 -9.13
C PRO A 68 2.69 -15.01 -8.25
N ASP A 69 3.87 -15.27 -8.76
CA ASP A 69 4.99 -15.87 -8.04
C ASP A 69 5.53 -14.92 -6.97
N VAL A 70 5.73 -13.65 -7.30
CA VAL A 70 6.19 -12.63 -6.34
C VAL A 70 5.11 -12.36 -5.28
N PHE A 71 3.83 -12.33 -5.67
CA PHE A 71 2.73 -12.25 -4.70
C PHE A 71 2.75 -13.41 -3.70
N ARG A 72 2.94 -14.63 -4.20
CA ARG A 72 3.03 -15.84 -3.35
C ARG A 72 4.18 -15.73 -2.35
N MET A 73 5.35 -15.24 -2.77
CA MET A 73 6.49 -15.02 -1.87
C MET A 73 6.12 -14.11 -0.68
N VAL A 74 5.33 -13.05 -0.91
CA VAL A 74 4.90 -12.14 0.16
C VAL A 74 3.99 -12.85 1.15
N VAL A 75 3.03 -13.65 0.65
CA VAL A 75 2.07 -14.40 1.46
C VAL A 75 2.78 -15.49 2.28
N GLU A 76 3.63 -16.30 1.64
CA GLU A 76 4.35 -17.41 2.28
C GLU A 76 5.30 -16.94 3.38
N ARG A 77 5.86 -15.74 3.25
CA ARG A 77 6.69 -15.13 4.30
C ARG A 77 5.88 -14.48 5.44
N GLY A 78 4.54 -14.62 5.42
CA GLY A 78 3.66 -14.21 6.50
C GLY A 78 3.47 -12.70 6.65
N HIS A 79 3.61 -11.95 5.56
CA HIS A 79 3.27 -10.53 5.53
C HIS A 79 1.75 -10.34 5.34
N ARG A 80 1.23 -9.19 5.80
CA ARG A 80 -0.16 -8.82 5.58
C ARG A 80 -0.35 -8.27 4.16
N ILE A 81 -1.47 -8.61 3.55
CA ILE A 81 -1.86 -8.10 2.24
C ILE A 81 -2.99 -7.10 2.43
N GLY A 82 -2.93 -6.00 1.71
CA GLY A 82 -3.99 -5.01 1.57
C GLY A 82 -4.32 -4.77 0.09
N ASN A 83 -5.53 -4.34 -0.18
CA ASN A 83 -6.03 -4.03 -1.51
C ASN A 83 -5.69 -2.59 -1.88
N HIS A 84 -5.07 -2.40 -3.07
CA HIS A 84 -4.72 -1.09 -3.62
C HIS A 84 -5.35 -0.86 -4.99
N THR A 85 -6.59 -1.37 -5.18
CA THR A 85 -7.35 -1.45 -6.44
C THR A 85 -6.72 -2.38 -7.48
N PHE A 86 -7.46 -2.68 -8.56
CA PHE A 86 -6.93 -3.57 -9.60
C PHE A 86 -5.96 -2.85 -10.56
N ASN A 87 -6.30 -1.62 -10.98
CA ASN A 87 -5.52 -0.84 -11.94
C ASN A 87 -4.89 0.43 -11.34
N HIS A 88 -4.73 0.53 -10.02
CA HIS A 88 -4.19 1.71 -9.34
C HIS A 88 -4.91 3.01 -9.75
N ILE A 89 -6.25 2.98 -9.81
CA ILE A 89 -7.06 4.09 -10.30
C ILE A 89 -7.32 5.13 -9.20
N ARG A 90 -7.37 6.41 -9.61
CA ARG A 90 -7.68 7.52 -8.70
C ARG A 90 -9.18 7.65 -8.47
N GLY A 91 -9.61 7.67 -7.20
CA GLY A 91 -11.03 7.69 -6.86
C GLY A 91 -11.80 8.88 -7.46
N PHE A 92 -11.18 10.06 -7.55
CA PHE A 92 -11.84 11.25 -8.11
C PHE A 92 -12.04 11.23 -9.62
N GLU A 93 -11.24 10.47 -10.36
CA GLU A 93 -11.26 10.40 -11.82
C GLU A 93 -12.32 9.41 -12.35
N TYR A 94 -12.84 8.53 -11.49
CA TYR A 94 -13.76 7.47 -11.89
C TYR A 94 -15.12 7.59 -11.20
N LEU A 95 -16.16 7.11 -11.88
CA LEU A 95 -17.47 6.91 -11.27
C LEU A 95 -17.34 5.93 -10.09
N SER A 96 -18.15 6.14 -9.05
CA SER A 96 -18.06 5.31 -7.84
C SER A 96 -18.29 3.83 -8.14
N SER A 97 -19.23 3.49 -9.03
CA SER A 97 -19.47 2.10 -9.47
C SER A 97 -18.22 1.44 -10.07
N ASN A 98 -17.52 2.16 -10.95
CA ASN A 98 -16.32 1.65 -11.61
C ASN A 98 -15.15 1.48 -10.63
N TYR A 99 -15.02 2.44 -9.70
CA TYR A 99 -14.00 2.36 -8.65
C TYR A 99 -14.22 1.16 -7.73
N LEU A 100 -15.47 0.96 -7.29
CA LEU A 100 -15.84 -0.17 -6.43
C LEU A 100 -15.64 -1.50 -7.15
N ALA A 101 -16.11 -1.63 -8.40
CA ALA A 101 -15.91 -2.83 -9.20
C ALA A 101 -14.41 -3.14 -9.43
N ASN A 102 -13.57 -2.10 -9.59
CA ASN A 102 -12.12 -2.26 -9.71
C ASN A 102 -11.48 -2.74 -8.40
N THR A 103 -11.98 -2.26 -7.25
CA THR A 103 -11.57 -2.69 -5.92
C THR A 103 -11.97 -4.14 -5.66
N ASP A 104 -13.23 -4.51 -5.98
CA ASP A 104 -13.74 -5.86 -5.79
C ASP A 104 -12.99 -6.87 -6.66
N LYS A 105 -12.72 -6.52 -7.93
CA LYS A 105 -11.89 -7.34 -8.83
C LYS A 105 -10.51 -7.64 -8.26
N ALA A 106 -9.87 -6.67 -7.61
CA ALA A 106 -8.59 -6.90 -6.94
C ALA A 106 -8.75 -7.85 -5.75
N ASN A 107 -9.84 -7.70 -4.99
CA ASN A 107 -10.07 -8.51 -3.79
C ASN A 107 -10.39 -9.98 -4.06
N GLU A 108 -10.87 -10.32 -5.26
CA GLU A 108 -11.00 -11.72 -5.68
C GLU A 108 -9.69 -12.49 -5.58
N MET A 109 -8.56 -11.80 -5.80
CA MET A 109 -7.22 -12.38 -5.75
C MET A 109 -6.60 -12.32 -4.35
N MET A 110 -6.88 -11.27 -3.58
CA MET A 110 -6.21 -10.97 -2.31
C MET A 110 -6.98 -11.50 -1.10
N LYS A 111 -8.31 -11.49 -1.15
CA LYS A 111 -9.22 -11.90 -0.06
C LYS A 111 -8.86 -11.24 1.27
N THR A 112 -8.71 -9.91 1.26
CA THR A 112 -8.29 -9.11 2.40
C THR A 112 -9.40 -8.15 2.87
N ASP A 113 -9.37 -7.79 4.14
CA ASP A 113 -10.20 -6.76 4.77
C ASP A 113 -9.48 -5.41 4.88
N LEU A 114 -8.24 -5.29 4.38
CA LEU A 114 -7.46 -4.07 4.39
C LEU A 114 -7.53 -3.39 3.03
N PHE A 115 -7.75 -2.08 3.02
CA PHE A 115 -7.78 -1.28 1.81
C PHE A 115 -7.01 0.03 2.01
N ARG A 116 -6.24 0.42 0.99
CA ARG A 116 -5.63 1.76 0.90
C ARG A 116 -5.99 2.36 -0.46
N PRO A 117 -6.62 3.56 -0.50
CA PRO A 117 -6.93 4.20 -1.76
C PRO A 117 -5.64 4.67 -2.45
N PRO A 118 -5.47 4.43 -3.76
CA PRO A 118 -4.38 5.00 -4.54
C PRO A 118 -4.30 6.52 -4.35
N HIS A 119 -3.09 7.04 -4.17
CA HIS A 119 -2.82 8.46 -3.88
C HIS A 119 -3.49 9.03 -2.62
N GLY A 120 -4.10 8.20 -1.78
CA GLY A 120 -4.84 8.64 -0.59
C GLY A 120 -6.18 9.31 -0.87
N HIS A 121 -6.71 9.22 -2.10
CA HIS A 121 -7.90 9.96 -2.51
C HIS A 121 -9.03 9.06 -2.97
N MET A 122 -10.22 9.32 -2.44
CA MET A 122 -11.47 8.70 -2.91
C MET A 122 -12.66 9.66 -2.69
N ARG A 123 -13.71 9.48 -3.48
CA ARG A 123 -14.96 10.22 -3.30
C ARG A 123 -15.67 9.77 -2.03
N TRP A 124 -16.45 10.65 -1.43
CA TRP A 124 -17.20 10.34 -0.21
C TRP A 124 -18.09 9.08 -0.35
N MET A 125 -18.78 8.92 -1.47
CA MET A 125 -19.61 7.73 -1.72
C MET A 125 -18.77 6.43 -1.79
N GLN A 126 -17.58 6.50 -2.39
CA GLN A 126 -16.65 5.36 -2.42
C GLN A 126 -16.20 5.01 -1.01
N TYR A 127 -15.80 6.01 -0.23
CA TYR A 127 -15.41 5.85 1.18
C TYR A 127 -16.53 5.23 2.02
N MET A 128 -17.75 5.77 1.95
CA MET A 128 -18.89 5.28 2.73
C MET A 128 -19.27 3.84 2.38
N THR A 129 -19.03 3.40 1.15
CA THR A 129 -19.27 2.03 0.74
C THR A 129 -18.13 1.11 1.21
N LEU A 130 -16.88 1.49 0.93
CA LEU A 130 -15.72 0.66 1.24
C LEU A 130 -15.52 0.45 2.73
N LYS A 131 -15.75 1.43 3.58
CA LYS A 131 -15.59 1.29 5.04
C LYS A 131 -16.51 0.25 5.70
N ARG A 132 -17.55 -0.21 4.98
CA ARG A 132 -18.43 -1.28 5.47
C ARG A 132 -17.82 -2.66 5.34
N HIS A 133 -16.86 -2.81 4.42
CA HIS A 133 -16.25 -4.08 4.06
C HIS A 133 -14.75 -4.12 4.33
N TYR A 134 -14.11 -2.93 4.43
CA TYR A 134 -12.68 -2.79 4.60
C TYR A 134 -12.33 -1.88 5.76
N LYS A 135 -11.24 -2.19 6.44
CA LYS A 135 -10.47 -1.26 7.25
C LYS A 135 -9.65 -0.40 6.31
N ILE A 136 -9.97 0.88 6.23
CA ILE A 136 -9.28 1.83 5.36
C ILE A 136 -8.03 2.32 6.08
N ILE A 137 -6.87 1.92 5.56
CA ILE A 137 -5.57 2.22 6.14
C ILE A 137 -4.92 3.35 5.34
N MET A 138 -4.69 4.45 6.00
CA MET A 138 -3.92 5.56 5.44
C MET A 138 -2.46 5.48 5.94
N TRP A 139 -1.79 6.59 6.05
CA TRP A 139 -0.43 6.67 6.59
C TRP A 139 -0.30 7.84 7.56
N ASP A 140 0.60 7.70 8.51
CA ASP A 140 1.00 8.79 9.39
C ASP A 140 2.24 9.51 8.86
N LEU A 141 3.16 8.74 8.27
CA LEU A 141 4.41 9.23 7.69
C LEU A 141 4.64 8.61 6.30
N VAL A 142 5.06 9.43 5.34
CA VAL A 142 5.51 8.99 4.01
C VAL A 142 7.00 9.30 3.86
N THR A 143 7.79 8.31 3.45
CA THR A 143 9.24 8.45 3.27
C THR A 143 9.66 9.09 1.96
N ARG A 144 8.74 9.24 1.00
CA ARG A 144 8.99 9.75 -0.37
C ARG A 144 10.14 9.06 -1.09
N ASP A 145 10.31 7.79 -0.88
CA ASP A 145 11.32 6.96 -1.53
C ASP A 145 11.15 6.87 -3.06
N TYR A 146 9.94 7.15 -3.56
CA TYR A 146 9.64 7.28 -4.98
C TYR A 146 10.20 8.55 -5.63
N SER A 147 10.58 9.56 -4.84
CA SER A 147 11.19 10.77 -5.38
C SER A 147 12.70 10.57 -5.55
N CYS A 148 13.19 10.72 -6.77
CA CYS A 148 14.58 10.49 -7.20
C CYS A 148 15.65 11.34 -6.50
N LEU A 149 15.34 11.96 -5.38
CA LEU A 149 16.23 12.83 -4.59
C LEU A 149 16.97 12.08 -3.45
N LEU A 150 16.75 10.77 -3.30
CA LEU A 150 17.49 9.97 -2.33
C LEU A 150 18.78 9.43 -2.94
N TYR A 151 19.73 10.32 -3.16
CA TYR A 151 21.13 9.98 -3.52
C TYR A 151 21.89 9.21 -2.41
N THR A 152 21.24 8.78 -1.36
CA THR A 152 21.89 8.14 -0.20
C THR A 152 21.60 6.65 -0.04
N SER A 153 20.71 6.08 -0.86
CA SER A 153 20.56 4.64 -0.95
C SER A 153 20.85 4.22 -2.40
N PRO A 154 21.96 3.52 -2.69
CA PRO A 154 22.21 3.03 -4.03
C PRO A 154 21.06 2.10 -4.40
N SER A 155 20.32 2.47 -5.44
CA SER A 155 19.36 1.59 -6.10
C SER A 155 20.05 0.28 -6.49
N PRO A 156 19.38 -0.88 -6.45
CA PRO A 156 19.92 -2.12 -7.02
C PRO A 156 20.43 -1.94 -8.47
N ARG A 157 19.89 -0.97 -9.23
CA ARG A 157 20.36 -0.61 -10.57
C ARG A 157 21.75 0.05 -10.60
N ASP A 158 22.18 0.69 -9.52
CA ASP A 158 23.47 1.37 -9.46
C ASP A 158 24.64 0.39 -9.18
N ARG A 159 24.35 -0.84 -8.72
CA ARG A 159 25.34 -1.87 -8.45
C ARG A 159 25.80 -2.66 -9.69
N THR A 160 25.14 -2.49 -10.83
CA THR A 160 25.47 -3.22 -12.07
C THR A 160 26.28 -2.39 -13.06
N ARG A 161 26.76 -1.20 -12.68
CA ARG A 161 27.67 -0.38 -13.48
C ARG A 161 29.00 -0.16 -12.74
N SER A 162 29.77 -1.21 -12.60
CA SER A 162 31.21 -1.16 -12.32
C SER A 162 31.91 -2.25 -13.10
#